data_4b4cd2481ce1a9d5239b44f6e3e8fbd3
#
_entry.id   4b4cd2481ce1a9d5239b44f6e3e8fbd3
#
_cell.length_a   1.000
_cell.length_b   1.000
_cell.length_c   1.000
_cell.angle_alpha   90.00
_cell.angle_beta   90.00
_cell.angle_gamma   90.00
#
_symmetry.space_group_name_H-M   'P 1'
#
loop_
_entity.id
_entity.type
_entity.pdbx_description
1 polymer ?
#
loop_
_entity_poly.entity_id
_entity_poly.type
_entity_poly.pdbx_seq_one_letter_code
_entity_poly.pdbx_strand_id
1 'polypeptide(L)'
;MQKIYVKPKDCWMNDPNGFIYYKGLYHLFYQTFPYGPRWGRMHWRHVISKDLVNWEDQGIALFPSKTDDRSGCFSGSAIEKEGKMQLYFTGVNYIVEKPEDINLCVDEQFVSAQLMMTSEDGIHFDNIKDKKTVIPVIHDADIGDARHTRDPKVWKDGDTWYMVLGSTIGDRQGRLLFFTSEDGEKWNFKNSVSKENFGWMWECPDYFEVDGSQVLIFSPMGFMKDGKADDSQAICMQVKFNEESCQMELPAEYQFMDYGTDLYAPQSTLDAEGRRILTAWIRMPEPVDGRWQGMMCIPRVVEVKDGRIYFHVHPNIQAAYTREISAPSEADESGYRVRFSLKDGEKVNIGGYLIYRAGNKICTDRSELYKKFPNFRVKFETPELKDGFEMEVYVNPNQISVFVNNGEAVITNTVYNLGENIETDVKMRIETLEK
;
A
#
# COMPACT_ATOMS: atom_id res chain seq x y z
N MET A 1 8.60 -19.79 4.68
CA MET A 1 7.47 -19.11 5.35
C MET A 1 8.00 -17.76 5.83
N GLN A 2 7.29 -16.68 5.59
CA GLN A 2 7.65 -15.35 6.07
C GLN A 2 6.75 -15.00 7.25
N LYS A 3 7.27 -14.33 8.27
CA LYS A 3 6.46 -13.92 9.42
C LYS A 3 6.22 -12.42 9.37
N ILE A 4 4.95 -12.00 9.42
CA ILE A 4 4.45 -10.63 9.46
C ILE A 4 4.82 -9.81 8.22
N TYR A 5 6.10 -9.62 7.93
CA TYR A 5 6.59 -8.76 6.87
C TYR A 5 6.72 -9.52 5.55
N VAL A 6 5.82 -9.24 4.61
CA VAL A 6 5.93 -9.78 3.26
C VAL A 6 6.99 -9.00 2.50
N LYS A 7 8.00 -9.72 1.99
CA LYS A 7 9.10 -9.16 1.19
C LYS A 7 9.53 -10.15 0.10
N PRO A 8 10.09 -9.70 -1.02
CA PRO A 8 10.60 -10.61 -2.03
C PRO A 8 11.89 -11.27 -1.54
N LYS A 9 12.23 -12.40 -2.14
CA LYS A 9 13.43 -13.14 -1.76
C LYS A 9 14.69 -12.58 -2.43
N ASP A 10 14.66 -12.41 -3.75
CA ASP A 10 15.82 -12.01 -4.56
C ASP A 10 15.41 -11.12 -5.75
N CYS A 11 14.41 -10.24 -5.59
CA CYS A 11 13.87 -9.41 -6.67
C CYS A 11 13.25 -8.12 -6.17
N TRP A 12 12.59 -7.39 -7.07
CA TRP A 12 11.81 -6.18 -6.79
C TRP A 12 10.40 -6.50 -6.32
N MET A 13 9.88 -5.70 -5.39
CA MET A 13 8.48 -5.62 -5.00
C MET A 13 8.03 -4.17 -4.94
N ASN A 14 6.81 -3.89 -5.41
CA ASN A 14 6.09 -2.65 -5.13
C ASN A 14 4.64 -2.95 -4.70
N ASP A 15 3.64 -2.34 -5.27
CA ASP A 15 2.27 -2.27 -4.80
C ASP A 15 1.65 -3.61 -4.38
N PRO A 16 0.95 -3.65 -3.24
CA PRO A 16 0.04 -4.76 -2.93
C PRO A 16 -1.11 -4.77 -3.93
N ASN A 17 -1.53 -5.95 -4.34
CA ASN A 17 -2.59 -6.15 -5.32
C ASN A 17 -3.51 -7.28 -4.87
N GLY A 18 -4.75 -7.24 -5.31
CA GLY A 18 -5.68 -8.34 -5.11
C GLY A 18 -5.78 -8.80 -3.65
N PHE A 19 -5.61 -7.89 -2.68
CA PHE A 19 -5.72 -8.24 -1.27
C PHE A 19 -7.16 -8.61 -0.94
N ILE A 20 -7.39 -9.87 -0.54
CA ILE A 20 -8.74 -10.41 -0.30
C ILE A 20 -8.70 -11.55 0.72
N TYR A 21 -9.73 -11.63 1.58
CA TYR A 21 -10.03 -12.84 2.34
C TYR A 21 -10.98 -13.72 1.53
N TYR A 22 -10.53 -14.89 1.14
CA TYR A 22 -11.26 -15.78 0.25
C TYR A 22 -11.05 -17.24 0.64
N LYS A 23 -12.15 -18.01 0.77
CA LYS A 23 -12.14 -19.43 1.14
C LYS A 23 -11.29 -19.74 2.38
N GLY A 24 -11.35 -18.87 3.41
CA GLY A 24 -10.66 -19.08 4.68
C GLY A 24 -9.19 -18.70 4.70
N LEU A 25 -8.70 -18.05 3.67
CA LEU A 25 -7.33 -17.57 3.56
C LEU A 25 -7.30 -16.09 3.17
N TYR A 26 -6.31 -15.37 3.69
CA TYR A 26 -5.91 -14.07 3.17
C TYR A 26 -5.01 -14.31 1.97
N HIS A 27 -5.37 -13.74 0.83
CA HIS A 27 -4.59 -13.72 -0.39
C HIS A 27 -4.03 -12.31 -0.57
N LEU A 28 -2.74 -12.20 -0.75
CA LEU A 28 -2.05 -10.97 -1.08
C LEU A 28 -1.20 -11.20 -2.31
N PHE A 29 -1.49 -10.46 -3.36
CA PHE A 29 -0.62 -10.37 -4.52
C PHE A 29 0.21 -9.09 -4.42
N TYR A 30 1.30 -9.04 -5.15
CA TYR A 30 2.09 -7.82 -5.26
C TYR A 30 2.83 -7.74 -6.58
N GLN A 31 3.02 -6.53 -7.06
CA GLN A 31 3.85 -6.31 -8.23
C GLN A 31 5.29 -6.75 -7.93
N THR A 32 5.87 -7.50 -8.85
CA THR A 32 7.26 -7.95 -8.76
C THR A 32 7.94 -7.92 -10.13
N PHE A 33 9.22 -7.59 -10.15
CA PHE A 33 10.10 -7.85 -11.29
C PHE A 33 10.98 -9.05 -10.93
N PRO A 34 10.67 -10.27 -11.43
CA PRO A 34 11.29 -11.49 -10.93
C PRO A 34 12.74 -11.68 -11.38
N TYR A 35 13.27 -10.79 -12.22
CA TYR A 35 14.60 -10.92 -12.82
C TYR A 35 15.66 -10.05 -12.15
N GLY A 36 15.34 -9.35 -11.08
CA GLY A 36 16.29 -8.56 -10.30
C GLY A 36 15.65 -7.54 -9.37
N PRO A 37 16.43 -6.94 -8.46
CA PRO A 37 15.94 -6.00 -7.46
C PRO A 37 15.80 -4.58 -8.04
N ARG A 38 15.12 -4.44 -9.16
CA ARG A 38 14.83 -3.18 -9.83
C ARG A 38 13.48 -3.21 -10.49
N TRP A 39 12.95 -2.03 -10.80
CA TRP A 39 11.72 -1.91 -11.58
C TRP A 39 11.91 -2.41 -13.02
N GLY A 40 10.84 -3.02 -13.58
CA GLY A 40 10.85 -3.53 -14.95
C GLY A 40 9.47 -3.98 -15.40
N ARG A 41 9.37 -4.98 -16.28
CA ARG A 41 8.09 -5.57 -16.69
C ARG A 41 7.46 -6.31 -15.53
N MET A 42 6.42 -5.73 -14.94
CA MET A 42 5.81 -6.25 -13.72
C MET A 42 5.03 -7.54 -13.95
N HIS A 43 5.16 -8.41 -12.97
CA HIS A 43 4.37 -9.62 -12.74
C HIS A 43 3.65 -9.47 -11.41
N TRP A 44 2.71 -10.34 -11.10
CA TRP A 44 2.18 -10.47 -9.75
C TRP A 44 2.66 -11.76 -9.11
N ARG A 45 3.30 -11.62 -7.96
CA ARG A 45 3.59 -12.74 -7.07
C ARG A 45 2.49 -12.87 -6.05
N HIS A 46 2.24 -14.09 -5.59
CA HIS A 46 1.14 -14.42 -4.72
C HIS A 46 1.64 -15.03 -3.41
N VAL A 47 1.12 -14.54 -2.29
CA VAL A 47 1.31 -15.13 -0.96
C VAL A 47 -0.04 -15.31 -0.28
N ILE A 48 -0.14 -16.33 0.57
CA ILE A 48 -1.35 -16.64 1.33
C ILE A 48 -1.07 -16.72 2.82
N SER A 49 -2.07 -16.43 3.64
CA SER A 49 -1.99 -16.54 5.10
C SER A 49 -3.33 -16.95 5.70
N LYS A 50 -3.31 -17.70 6.80
CA LYS A 50 -4.50 -17.98 7.61
C LYS A 50 -4.76 -16.89 8.67
N ASP A 51 -3.72 -16.15 9.05
CA ASP A 51 -3.68 -15.34 10.27
C ASP A 51 -3.02 -13.97 10.11
N LEU A 52 -2.58 -13.59 8.90
CA LEU A 52 -1.80 -12.38 8.60
C LEU A 52 -0.41 -12.32 9.26
N VAL A 53 -0.05 -13.36 10.02
CA VAL A 53 1.24 -13.49 10.70
C VAL A 53 2.18 -14.40 9.91
N ASN A 54 1.67 -15.54 9.45
CA ASN A 54 2.44 -16.56 8.74
C ASN A 54 2.05 -16.57 7.26
N TRP A 55 2.99 -16.18 6.39
CA TRP A 55 2.76 -16.07 4.96
C TRP A 55 3.48 -17.16 4.19
N GLU A 56 2.77 -17.79 3.26
CA GLU A 56 3.26 -18.84 2.38
C GLU A 56 3.30 -18.34 0.93
N ASP A 57 4.44 -18.50 0.29
CA ASP A 57 4.66 -18.08 -1.10
C ASP A 57 4.10 -19.11 -2.08
N GLN A 58 3.22 -18.67 -2.96
CA GLN A 58 2.59 -19.46 -4.02
C GLN A 58 3.27 -19.27 -5.40
N GLY A 59 4.26 -18.38 -5.50
CA GLY A 59 4.94 -18.10 -6.76
C GLY A 59 4.29 -16.99 -7.59
N ILE A 60 4.56 -17.00 -8.90
CA ILE A 60 4.00 -16.01 -9.84
C ILE A 60 2.57 -16.43 -10.23
N ALA A 61 1.61 -15.54 -9.97
CA ALA A 61 0.21 -15.72 -10.35
C ALA A 61 -0.12 -15.07 -11.70
N LEU A 62 0.34 -13.82 -11.92
CA LEU A 62 0.15 -13.11 -13.18
C LEU A 62 1.49 -12.80 -13.84
N PHE A 63 1.53 -12.98 -15.16
CA PHE A 63 2.67 -12.58 -16.00
C PHE A 63 2.18 -12.08 -17.36
N PRO A 64 2.94 -11.23 -18.04
CA PRO A 64 2.60 -10.72 -19.38
C PRO A 64 2.35 -11.85 -20.37
N SER A 65 1.17 -11.88 -21.02
CA SER A 65 0.77 -12.98 -21.91
C SER A 65 -0.18 -12.57 -23.05
N LYS A 66 -0.71 -11.35 -23.00
CA LYS A 66 -1.60 -10.79 -24.02
C LYS A 66 -0.96 -9.53 -24.62
N THR A 67 -1.51 -9.04 -25.72
CA THR A 67 -1.06 -7.80 -26.35
C THR A 67 -1.15 -6.62 -25.37
N ASP A 68 -2.25 -6.51 -24.62
CA ASP A 68 -2.52 -5.39 -23.75
C ASP A 68 -1.65 -5.39 -22.48
N ASP A 69 -1.11 -6.54 -22.06
CA ASP A 69 -0.23 -6.64 -20.89
C ASP A 69 1.21 -7.06 -21.21
N ARG A 70 1.61 -7.07 -22.48
CA ARG A 70 2.90 -7.64 -22.89
C ARG A 70 4.12 -6.98 -22.24
N SER A 71 3.97 -5.75 -21.78
CA SER A 71 5.03 -4.99 -21.12
C SER A 71 4.88 -4.89 -19.59
N GLY A 72 3.86 -5.49 -19.04
CA GLY A 72 3.68 -5.60 -17.59
C GLY A 72 2.23 -5.76 -17.15
N CYS A 73 2.03 -6.49 -16.05
CA CYS A 73 0.80 -6.53 -15.27
C CYS A 73 0.94 -5.53 -14.12
N PHE A 74 0.31 -4.36 -14.26
CA PHE A 74 0.34 -3.29 -13.26
C PHE A 74 -0.74 -3.54 -12.18
N SER A 75 -0.88 -2.60 -11.26
CA SER A 75 -1.70 -2.77 -10.05
C SER A 75 -3.18 -3.01 -10.34
N GLY A 76 -3.85 -3.56 -9.34
CA GLY A 76 -5.27 -3.86 -9.39
C GLY A 76 -5.77 -4.59 -8.15
N SER A 77 -7.02 -5.03 -8.18
CA SER A 77 -7.74 -5.59 -7.03
C SER A 77 -8.33 -6.97 -7.30
N ALA A 78 -8.82 -7.61 -6.24
CA ALA A 78 -9.56 -8.87 -6.29
C ALA A 78 -10.96 -8.71 -5.71
N ILE A 79 -11.90 -9.50 -6.21
CA ILE A 79 -13.24 -9.64 -5.67
C ILE A 79 -13.76 -11.07 -5.89
N GLU A 80 -14.63 -11.52 -5.00
CA GLU A 80 -15.34 -12.77 -5.20
C GLU A 80 -16.59 -12.57 -6.04
N LYS A 81 -16.79 -13.43 -7.03
CA LYS A 81 -18.02 -13.54 -7.81
C LYS A 81 -18.40 -14.99 -8.00
N GLU A 82 -19.58 -15.39 -7.52
CA GLU A 82 -20.14 -16.72 -7.69
C GLU A 82 -19.19 -17.85 -7.24
N GLY A 83 -18.50 -17.63 -6.11
CA GLY A 83 -17.57 -18.58 -5.53
C GLY A 83 -16.20 -18.64 -6.20
N LYS A 84 -15.93 -17.76 -7.17
CA LYS A 84 -14.65 -17.65 -7.88
C LYS A 84 -13.94 -16.34 -7.53
N MET A 85 -12.63 -16.35 -7.54
CA MET A 85 -11.83 -15.12 -7.40
C MET A 85 -11.66 -14.47 -8.77
N GLN A 86 -12.01 -13.18 -8.86
CA GLN A 86 -11.73 -12.36 -10.03
C GLN A 86 -10.66 -11.33 -9.69
N LEU A 87 -9.61 -11.28 -10.49
CA LEU A 87 -8.58 -10.26 -10.44
C LEU A 87 -8.83 -9.25 -11.55
N TYR A 88 -8.83 -7.96 -11.20
CA TYR A 88 -8.85 -6.85 -12.15
C TYR A 88 -7.54 -6.11 -12.04
N PHE A 89 -6.87 -5.84 -13.15
CA PHE A 89 -5.56 -5.24 -13.17
C PHE A 89 -5.31 -4.42 -14.44
N THR A 90 -4.32 -3.58 -14.41
CA THR A 90 -3.91 -2.80 -15.56
C THR A 90 -2.85 -3.54 -16.35
N GLY A 91 -3.11 -3.79 -17.62
CA GLY A 91 -2.10 -4.23 -18.58
C GLY A 91 -1.44 -3.04 -19.25
N VAL A 92 -0.13 -3.12 -19.42
CA VAL A 92 0.67 -2.10 -20.09
C VAL A 92 1.33 -2.65 -21.33
N ASN A 93 1.27 -1.87 -22.42
CA ASN A 93 1.89 -2.19 -23.69
C ASN A 93 2.80 -1.02 -24.14
N TYR A 94 4.10 -1.25 -24.16
CA TYR A 94 5.07 -0.29 -24.67
C TYR A 94 4.96 -0.18 -26.20
N ILE A 95 4.75 1.03 -26.69
CA ILE A 95 4.74 1.32 -28.13
C ILE A 95 6.17 1.31 -28.65
N VAL A 96 7.10 1.90 -27.88
CA VAL A 96 8.52 1.91 -28.19
C VAL A 96 9.32 1.46 -26.97
N GLU A 97 9.99 0.33 -27.09
CA GLU A 97 10.88 -0.21 -26.06
C GLU A 97 12.26 0.47 -26.14
N LYS A 98 12.92 0.67 -25.00
CA LYS A 98 14.31 1.16 -25.01
C LYS A 98 15.24 0.09 -25.57
N PRO A 99 16.10 0.44 -26.58
CA PRO A 99 17.00 -0.54 -27.18
C PRO A 99 17.98 -1.19 -26.19
N GLU A 100 18.42 -0.43 -25.17
CA GLU A 100 19.35 -0.87 -24.15
C GLU A 100 18.71 -1.67 -23.01
N ASP A 101 17.42 -1.51 -22.81
CA ASP A 101 16.65 -2.25 -21.80
C ASP A 101 15.18 -2.37 -22.19
N ILE A 102 14.80 -3.49 -22.75
CA ILE A 102 13.42 -3.79 -23.20
C ILE A 102 12.38 -3.78 -22.07
N ASN A 103 12.82 -3.73 -20.82
CA ASN A 103 11.92 -3.61 -19.67
C ASN A 103 11.44 -2.17 -19.44
N LEU A 104 11.91 -1.22 -20.22
CA LEU A 104 11.57 0.20 -20.15
C LEU A 104 11.06 0.69 -21.50
N CYS A 105 10.18 1.69 -21.51
CA CYS A 105 9.75 2.39 -22.71
C CYS A 105 10.54 3.68 -22.94
N VAL A 106 10.57 4.14 -24.19
CA VAL A 106 11.12 5.45 -24.56
C VAL A 106 10.06 6.52 -24.27
N ASP A 107 10.44 7.59 -23.55
CA ASP A 107 9.65 8.81 -23.36
C ASP A 107 8.16 8.55 -23.04
N GLU A 108 7.91 7.59 -22.14
CA GLU A 108 6.56 7.18 -21.73
C GLU A 108 5.63 6.80 -22.90
N GLN A 109 6.18 6.28 -24.00
CA GLN A 109 5.41 5.80 -25.14
C GLN A 109 4.81 4.41 -24.85
N PHE A 110 3.79 4.39 -24.07
CA PHE A 110 3.00 3.20 -23.73
C PHE A 110 1.50 3.50 -23.72
N VAL A 111 0.71 2.46 -23.70
CA VAL A 111 -0.74 2.54 -23.47
C VAL A 111 -1.13 1.57 -22.38
N SER A 112 -2.25 1.84 -21.73
CA SER A 112 -2.81 1.01 -20.66
C SER A 112 -4.26 0.61 -20.95
N ALA A 113 -4.60 -0.64 -20.62
CA ALA A 113 -5.95 -1.18 -20.69
C ALA A 113 -6.27 -1.92 -19.38
N GLN A 114 -7.55 -2.12 -19.06
CA GLN A 114 -7.92 -2.87 -17.87
C GLN A 114 -8.29 -4.30 -18.26
N LEU A 115 -7.68 -5.24 -17.58
CA LEU A 115 -7.88 -6.67 -17.81
C LEU A 115 -8.51 -7.34 -16.58
N MET A 116 -9.10 -8.48 -16.82
CA MET A 116 -9.67 -9.36 -15.80
C MET A 116 -9.15 -10.78 -15.98
N MET A 117 -9.02 -11.49 -14.87
CA MET A 117 -8.74 -12.92 -14.84
C MET A 117 -9.53 -13.60 -13.74
N THR A 118 -9.97 -14.84 -13.97
CA THR A 118 -10.77 -15.62 -13.01
C THR A 118 -9.99 -16.86 -12.56
N SER A 119 -10.10 -17.19 -11.27
CA SER A 119 -9.61 -18.44 -10.68
C SER A 119 -10.72 -19.12 -9.89
N GLU A 120 -10.85 -20.43 -10.06
CA GLU A 120 -11.83 -21.25 -9.34
C GLU A 120 -11.47 -21.44 -7.86
N ASP A 121 -10.20 -21.45 -7.53
CA ASP A 121 -9.68 -21.75 -6.19
C ASP A 121 -8.88 -20.61 -5.54
N GLY A 122 -8.56 -19.56 -6.30
CA GLY A 122 -7.74 -18.45 -5.86
C GLY A 122 -6.23 -18.75 -5.86
N ILE A 123 -5.81 -19.91 -6.31
CA ILE A 123 -4.41 -20.37 -6.34
C ILE A 123 -3.90 -20.56 -7.77
N HIS A 124 -4.72 -21.17 -8.63
CA HIS A 124 -4.35 -21.49 -10.00
C HIS A 124 -4.92 -20.45 -10.98
N PHE A 125 -4.06 -19.89 -11.82
CA PHE A 125 -4.38 -18.83 -12.77
C PHE A 125 -3.87 -19.18 -14.18
N ASP A 126 -4.77 -19.37 -15.16
CA ASP A 126 -4.39 -19.63 -16.55
C ASP A 126 -4.23 -18.29 -17.31
N ASN A 127 -3.01 -17.79 -17.31
CA ASN A 127 -2.67 -16.51 -17.96
C ASN A 127 -2.90 -16.50 -19.48
N ILE A 128 -3.04 -17.66 -20.10
CA ILE A 128 -3.23 -17.80 -21.56
C ILE A 128 -4.71 -17.81 -21.93
N LYS A 129 -5.55 -18.54 -21.17
CA LYS A 129 -6.95 -18.71 -21.53
C LYS A 129 -7.88 -17.71 -20.88
N ASP A 130 -7.63 -17.37 -19.59
CA ASP A 130 -8.63 -16.72 -18.75
C ASP A 130 -8.52 -15.21 -18.69
N LYS A 131 -7.44 -14.62 -19.24
CA LYS A 131 -7.30 -13.16 -19.33
C LYS A 131 -8.20 -12.57 -20.40
N LYS A 132 -8.93 -11.51 -20.02
CA LYS A 132 -9.81 -10.73 -20.90
C LYS A 132 -9.53 -9.24 -20.70
N THR A 133 -9.55 -8.47 -21.78
CA THR A 133 -9.59 -6.99 -21.71
C THR A 133 -11.06 -6.60 -21.43
N VAL A 134 -11.28 -5.87 -20.35
CA VAL A 134 -12.64 -5.42 -19.93
C VAL A 134 -12.87 -3.93 -20.16
N ILE A 135 -11.81 -3.10 -20.10
CA ILE A 135 -11.81 -1.72 -20.56
C ILE A 135 -10.60 -1.55 -21.48
N PRO A 136 -10.82 -1.35 -22.79
CA PRO A 136 -9.73 -1.12 -23.74
C PRO A 136 -9.05 0.24 -23.48
N VAL A 137 -7.94 0.50 -24.16
CA VAL A 137 -7.24 1.80 -24.10
C VAL A 137 -8.23 2.93 -24.33
N ILE A 138 -8.29 3.89 -23.42
CA ILE A 138 -9.17 5.04 -23.49
C ILE A 138 -8.47 6.14 -24.27
N HIS A 139 -8.91 6.38 -25.50
CA HIS A 139 -8.37 7.44 -26.37
C HIS A 139 -9.14 8.77 -26.24
N ASP A 140 -10.31 8.74 -25.62
CA ASP A 140 -11.13 9.93 -25.38
C ASP A 140 -10.61 10.65 -24.12
N ALA A 141 -9.96 11.79 -24.32
CA ALA A 141 -9.36 12.57 -23.23
C ALA A 141 -10.40 13.15 -22.24
N ASP A 142 -11.66 13.29 -22.66
CA ASP A 142 -12.75 13.71 -21.77
C ASP A 142 -13.09 12.61 -20.73
N ILE A 143 -12.85 11.34 -21.10
CA ILE A 143 -13.05 10.20 -20.22
C ILE A 143 -11.78 9.89 -19.44
N GLY A 144 -10.65 9.59 -20.12
CA GLY A 144 -9.41 9.10 -19.49
C GLY A 144 -8.17 9.46 -20.29
N ASP A 145 -7.01 9.05 -19.80
CA ASP A 145 -5.74 9.17 -20.50
C ASP A 145 -5.31 7.79 -21.02
N ALA A 146 -4.84 7.72 -22.27
CA ALA A 146 -4.50 6.45 -22.91
C ALA A 146 -3.28 5.75 -22.27
N ARG A 147 -2.41 6.50 -21.60
CA ARG A 147 -1.22 6.00 -20.89
C ARG A 147 -1.50 5.82 -19.41
N HIS A 148 -1.97 6.87 -18.76
CA HIS A 148 -2.04 7.02 -17.32
C HIS A 148 -3.46 6.74 -16.75
N THR A 149 -4.15 5.70 -17.26
CA THR A 149 -5.39 5.19 -16.65
C THR A 149 -5.14 3.80 -16.12
N ARG A 150 -5.14 3.64 -14.77
CA ARG A 150 -4.68 2.40 -14.12
C ARG A 150 -5.27 2.14 -12.74
N ASP A 151 -4.89 0.99 -12.17
CA ASP A 151 -5.09 0.56 -10.78
C ASP A 151 -6.58 0.35 -10.44
N PRO A 152 -7.30 -0.58 -11.13
CA PRO A 152 -8.71 -0.82 -10.89
C PRO A 152 -8.98 -1.34 -9.48
N LYS A 153 -9.81 -0.62 -8.72
CA LYS A 153 -10.47 -1.12 -7.52
C LYS A 153 -11.92 -1.42 -7.83
N VAL A 154 -12.32 -2.66 -7.63
CA VAL A 154 -13.68 -3.14 -7.91
C VAL A 154 -14.40 -3.46 -6.61
N TRP A 155 -15.66 -3.04 -6.52
CA TRP A 155 -16.59 -3.45 -5.46
C TRP A 155 -17.98 -3.68 -6.03
N LYS A 156 -18.84 -4.30 -5.25
CA LYS A 156 -20.24 -4.54 -5.61
C LYS A 156 -21.14 -3.99 -4.51
N ASP A 157 -22.18 -3.28 -4.90
CA ASP A 157 -23.27 -2.90 -4.01
C ASP A 157 -24.61 -3.22 -4.67
N GLY A 158 -25.49 -3.91 -3.94
CA GLY A 158 -26.70 -4.47 -4.51
C GLY A 158 -26.42 -5.34 -5.73
N ASP A 159 -27.03 -5.00 -6.88
CA ASP A 159 -26.83 -5.69 -8.15
C ASP A 159 -25.79 -5.01 -9.05
N THR A 160 -25.28 -3.84 -8.65
CA THR A 160 -24.36 -3.05 -9.45
C THR A 160 -22.91 -3.29 -9.07
N TRP A 161 -22.08 -3.48 -10.06
CA TRP A 161 -20.63 -3.51 -9.94
C TRP A 161 -20.06 -2.14 -10.23
N TYR A 162 -19.10 -1.73 -9.43
CA TYR A 162 -18.41 -0.45 -9.54
C TYR A 162 -16.91 -0.68 -9.71
N MET A 163 -16.28 0.19 -10.48
CA MET A 163 -14.83 0.24 -10.60
C MET A 163 -14.36 1.69 -10.53
N VAL A 164 -13.36 1.96 -9.71
CA VAL A 164 -12.63 3.23 -9.72
C VAL A 164 -11.23 2.99 -10.28
N LEU A 165 -10.78 3.91 -11.14
CA LEU A 165 -9.45 3.95 -11.75
C LEU A 165 -8.77 5.27 -11.44
N GLY A 166 -7.48 5.24 -11.23
CA GLY A 166 -6.65 6.44 -11.26
C GLY A 166 -6.37 6.88 -12.69
N SER A 167 -6.30 8.20 -12.91
CA SER A 167 -6.01 8.80 -14.20
C SER A 167 -5.45 10.21 -14.06
N THR A 168 -5.23 10.90 -15.18
CA THR A 168 -4.73 12.28 -15.26
C THR A 168 -5.52 13.11 -16.27
N ILE A 169 -5.45 14.42 -16.14
CA ILE A 169 -5.91 15.40 -17.13
C ILE A 169 -4.66 16.09 -17.69
N GLY A 170 -4.25 15.69 -18.89
CA GLY A 170 -3.14 16.31 -19.61
C GLY A 170 -1.82 16.33 -18.85
N ASP A 171 -1.51 15.28 -18.11
CA ASP A 171 -0.30 15.12 -17.29
C ASP A 171 -0.07 16.24 -16.24
N ARG A 172 -1.16 16.91 -15.81
CA ARG A 172 -1.09 18.06 -14.88
C ARG A 172 -1.97 17.95 -13.66
N GLN A 173 -3.10 17.25 -13.79
CA GLN A 173 -4.07 17.14 -12.71
C GLN A 173 -4.58 15.71 -12.61
N GLY A 174 -4.38 15.09 -11.45
CA GLY A 174 -4.90 13.77 -11.16
C GLY A 174 -6.43 13.75 -11.11
N ARG A 175 -7.01 12.62 -11.50
CA ARG A 175 -8.45 12.36 -11.41
C ARG A 175 -8.74 10.90 -11.12
N LEU A 176 -9.93 10.62 -10.62
CA LEU A 176 -10.52 9.28 -10.56
C LEU A 176 -11.59 9.15 -11.64
N LEU A 177 -11.69 7.97 -12.23
CA LEU A 177 -12.73 7.59 -13.18
C LEU A 177 -13.61 6.52 -12.55
N PHE A 178 -14.91 6.66 -12.65
CA PHE A 178 -15.89 5.70 -12.15
C PHE A 178 -16.61 5.01 -13.31
N PHE A 179 -16.65 3.70 -13.25
CA PHE A 179 -17.36 2.83 -14.17
C PHE A 179 -18.35 1.96 -13.42
N THR A 180 -19.43 1.59 -14.09
CA THR A 180 -20.42 0.62 -13.57
C THR A 180 -20.61 -0.54 -14.53
N SER A 181 -21.04 -1.67 -13.99
CA SER A 181 -21.33 -2.89 -14.74
C SER A 181 -22.45 -3.68 -14.08
N GLU A 182 -23.22 -4.43 -14.86
CA GLU A 182 -24.22 -5.39 -14.37
C GLU A 182 -23.61 -6.79 -14.18
N ASP A 183 -22.52 -7.10 -14.91
CA ASP A 183 -21.91 -8.43 -14.95
C ASP A 183 -20.44 -8.50 -14.52
N GLY A 184 -19.82 -7.35 -14.18
CA GLY A 184 -18.39 -7.25 -13.86
C GLY A 184 -17.45 -7.42 -15.05
N GLU A 185 -17.97 -7.58 -16.26
CA GLU A 185 -17.17 -7.77 -17.49
C GLU A 185 -17.33 -6.62 -18.48
N LYS A 186 -18.55 -6.08 -18.61
CA LYS A 186 -18.86 -4.93 -19.51
C LYS A 186 -19.03 -3.68 -18.69
N TRP A 187 -18.10 -2.76 -18.85
CA TRP A 187 -18.00 -1.55 -18.04
C TRP A 187 -18.45 -0.30 -18.82
N ASN A 188 -19.26 0.52 -18.19
CA ASN A 188 -19.74 1.79 -18.73
C ASN A 188 -19.19 2.93 -17.88
N PHE A 189 -18.55 3.91 -18.53
CA PHE A 189 -18.13 5.15 -17.86
C PHE A 189 -19.33 5.90 -17.32
N LYS A 190 -19.23 6.37 -16.09
CA LYS A 190 -20.30 7.12 -15.40
C LYS A 190 -19.90 8.52 -15.03
N ASN A 191 -18.74 8.68 -14.39
CA ASN A 191 -18.33 9.98 -13.88
C ASN A 191 -16.82 10.02 -13.62
N SER A 192 -16.31 11.23 -13.37
CA SER A 192 -14.95 11.43 -12.90
C SER A 192 -14.91 12.52 -11.84
N VAL A 193 -13.91 12.47 -10.96
CA VAL A 193 -13.64 13.52 -9.98
C VAL A 193 -12.18 13.88 -10.01
N SER A 194 -11.88 15.16 -9.88
CA SER A 194 -10.53 15.70 -9.77
C SER A 194 -10.49 16.85 -8.77
N LYS A 195 -9.31 17.19 -8.29
CA LYS A 195 -9.09 18.30 -7.39
C LYS A 195 -7.75 18.95 -7.68
N GLU A 196 -7.74 20.28 -7.80
CA GLU A 196 -6.52 21.04 -8.01
C GLU A 196 -5.52 20.89 -6.86
N ASN A 197 -4.24 20.93 -7.18
CA ASN A 197 -3.12 20.82 -6.22
C ASN A 197 -2.99 19.48 -5.49
N PHE A 198 -3.67 18.43 -5.97
CA PHE A 198 -3.57 17.06 -5.45
C PHE A 198 -2.71 16.15 -6.33
N GLY A 199 -1.64 16.68 -6.93
CA GLY A 199 -0.76 15.94 -7.81
C GLY A 199 -1.28 15.80 -9.24
N TRP A 200 -0.44 15.31 -10.13
CA TRP A 200 -0.75 15.19 -11.55
C TRP A 200 -1.36 13.84 -11.95
N MET A 201 -1.15 12.79 -11.12
CA MET A 201 -1.70 11.45 -11.29
C MET A 201 -2.13 10.91 -9.93
N TRP A 202 -3.30 10.24 -9.87
CA TRP A 202 -3.78 9.58 -8.66
C TRP A 202 -3.69 8.08 -8.83
N GLU A 203 -2.74 7.45 -8.14
CA GLU A 203 -2.48 6.01 -8.21
C GLU A 203 -3.17 5.25 -7.10
N CYS A 204 -3.44 3.97 -7.36
CA CYS A 204 -3.94 2.98 -6.40
C CYS A 204 -5.14 3.49 -5.59
N PRO A 205 -6.22 3.98 -6.24
CA PRO A 205 -7.41 4.41 -5.51
C PRO A 205 -8.06 3.21 -4.83
N ASP A 206 -8.49 3.42 -3.59
CA ASP A 206 -9.26 2.45 -2.82
C ASP A 206 -10.44 3.15 -2.14
N TYR A 207 -11.66 2.78 -2.52
CA TYR A 207 -12.90 3.27 -1.93
C TYR A 207 -13.58 2.15 -1.14
N PHE A 208 -14.04 2.48 0.07
CA PHE A 208 -14.74 1.54 0.94
C PHE A 208 -15.56 2.25 2.00
N GLU A 209 -16.48 1.50 2.60
CA GLU A 209 -17.21 1.93 3.79
C GLU A 209 -16.65 1.27 5.04
N VAL A 210 -16.57 2.05 6.12
CA VAL A 210 -16.18 1.60 7.45
C VAL A 210 -16.81 2.50 8.51
N ASP A 211 -17.37 1.92 9.57
CA ASP A 211 -18.01 2.61 10.70
C ASP A 211 -19.07 3.65 10.27
N GLY A 212 -19.81 3.34 9.20
CA GLY A 212 -20.82 4.23 8.62
C GLY A 212 -20.26 5.45 7.87
N SER A 213 -18.97 5.48 7.59
CA SER A 213 -18.28 6.51 6.83
C SER A 213 -17.77 5.96 5.51
N GLN A 214 -17.89 6.75 4.45
CA GLN A 214 -17.31 6.47 3.14
C GLN A 214 -15.89 7.03 3.10
N VAL A 215 -14.91 6.18 2.82
CA VAL A 215 -13.48 6.51 2.84
C VAL A 215 -12.88 6.31 1.46
N LEU A 216 -12.10 7.29 1.02
CA LEU A 216 -11.24 7.23 -0.14
C LEU A 216 -9.79 7.29 0.29
N ILE A 217 -8.98 6.39 -0.25
CA ILE A 217 -7.51 6.41 -0.13
C ILE A 217 -6.92 6.39 -1.53
N PHE A 218 -5.86 7.15 -1.78
CA PHE A 218 -5.08 7.09 -3.02
C PHE A 218 -3.67 7.66 -2.81
N SER A 219 -2.81 7.43 -3.77
CA SER A 219 -1.41 7.86 -3.75
C SER A 219 -1.16 8.88 -4.87
N PRO A 220 -1.22 10.20 -4.58
CA PRO A 220 -1.02 11.23 -5.60
C PRO A 220 0.46 11.38 -5.93
N MET A 221 0.79 11.32 -7.23
CA MET A 221 2.12 11.66 -7.74
C MET A 221 2.27 13.18 -7.88
N GLY A 222 3.43 13.70 -7.44
CA GLY A 222 3.71 15.15 -7.54
C GLY A 222 2.79 16.00 -6.66
N PHE A 223 2.41 15.47 -5.52
CA PHE A 223 1.60 16.18 -4.53
C PHE A 223 2.35 17.37 -3.95
N MET A 224 1.69 18.52 -3.85
CA MET A 224 2.26 19.77 -3.33
C MET A 224 1.56 20.14 -2.03
N LYS A 225 2.33 20.33 -0.96
CA LYS A 225 1.86 20.88 0.30
C LYS A 225 2.54 22.21 0.57
N ASP A 226 1.76 23.24 0.84
CA ASP A 226 2.25 24.61 1.13
C ASP A 226 3.24 25.12 0.05
N GLY A 227 2.99 24.79 -1.22
CA GLY A 227 3.82 25.19 -2.35
C GLY A 227 5.17 24.47 -2.46
N LYS A 228 5.38 23.41 -1.67
CA LYS A 228 6.57 22.54 -1.74
C LYS A 228 6.15 21.15 -2.18
N ALA A 229 7.00 20.52 -3.00
CA ALA A 229 6.82 19.10 -3.28
C ALA A 229 6.88 18.32 -1.96
N ASP A 230 5.77 17.69 -1.60
CA ASP A 230 5.76 16.69 -0.55
C ASP A 230 5.92 15.33 -1.25
N ASP A 231 6.83 14.51 -0.77
CA ASP A 231 7.11 13.21 -1.39
C ASP A 231 5.81 12.43 -1.51
N SER A 232 5.58 11.85 -2.68
CA SER A 232 4.38 11.09 -3.00
C SER A 232 3.96 10.18 -1.84
N GLN A 233 2.89 10.56 -1.13
CA GLN A 233 2.40 9.86 0.06
C GLN A 233 0.99 9.35 -0.20
N ALA A 234 0.60 8.28 0.49
CA ALA A 234 -0.79 7.86 0.51
C ALA A 234 -1.61 8.81 1.40
N ILE A 235 -2.67 9.37 0.84
CA ILE A 235 -3.64 10.21 1.55
C ILE A 235 -4.97 9.49 1.72
N CYS A 236 -5.70 9.84 2.77
CA CYS A 236 -7.03 9.33 3.03
C CYS A 236 -7.98 10.46 3.43
N MET A 237 -9.26 10.30 3.12
CA MET A 237 -10.29 11.26 3.44
C MET A 237 -11.67 10.62 3.54
N GLN A 238 -12.53 11.18 4.36
CA GLN A 238 -13.95 10.84 4.36
C GLN A 238 -14.63 11.60 3.23
N VAL A 239 -15.32 10.88 2.36
CA VAL A 239 -15.97 11.42 1.16
C VAL A 239 -17.48 11.24 1.20
N LYS A 240 -18.19 11.84 0.26
CA LYS A 240 -19.58 11.49 -0.03
C LYS A 240 -19.65 10.97 -1.45
N PHE A 241 -20.03 9.73 -1.59
CA PHE A 241 -20.21 9.07 -2.88
C PHE A 241 -21.69 8.78 -3.12
N ASN A 242 -22.18 9.20 -4.27
CA ASN A 242 -23.54 8.88 -4.72
C ASN A 242 -23.47 7.72 -5.70
N GLU A 243 -24.02 6.58 -5.34
CA GLU A 243 -23.96 5.33 -6.11
C GLU A 243 -24.69 5.41 -7.45
N GLU A 244 -25.81 6.10 -7.53
CA GLU A 244 -26.60 6.20 -8.78
C GLU A 244 -25.86 7.01 -9.85
N SER A 245 -25.26 8.13 -9.48
CA SER A 245 -24.56 9.05 -10.38
C SER A 245 -23.05 8.83 -10.45
N CYS A 246 -22.47 8.06 -9.54
CA CYS A 246 -21.03 7.96 -9.27
C CYS A 246 -20.39 9.33 -9.05
N GLN A 247 -21.13 10.29 -8.51
CA GLN A 247 -20.60 11.57 -8.07
C GLN A 247 -19.90 11.41 -6.72
N MET A 248 -18.68 11.94 -6.60
CA MET A 248 -17.92 11.95 -5.35
C MET A 248 -17.59 13.38 -4.96
N GLU A 249 -17.98 13.76 -3.73
CA GLU A 249 -17.59 15.03 -3.14
C GLU A 249 -16.32 14.84 -2.30
N LEU A 250 -15.24 15.52 -2.70
CA LEU A 250 -13.97 15.50 -1.97
C LEU A 250 -13.94 16.64 -0.95
N PRO A 251 -13.61 16.37 0.33
CA PRO A 251 -13.49 17.42 1.35
C PRO A 251 -12.30 18.35 1.08
N ALA A 252 -12.26 19.47 1.78
CA ALA A 252 -11.10 20.34 1.77
C ALA A 252 -9.91 19.70 2.51
N GLU A 253 -10.20 18.98 3.59
CA GLU A 253 -9.23 18.37 4.48
C GLU A 253 -8.97 16.91 4.10
N TYR A 254 -7.75 16.46 4.36
CA TYR A 254 -7.28 15.08 4.18
C TYR A 254 -6.33 14.71 5.32
N GLN A 255 -6.06 13.42 5.47
CA GLN A 255 -5.03 12.90 6.36
C GLN A 255 -3.98 12.14 5.54
N PHE A 256 -2.72 12.15 5.99
CA PHE A 256 -1.77 11.13 5.55
C PHE A 256 -2.08 9.83 6.26
N MET A 257 -2.05 8.73 5.53
CA MET A 257 -2.14 7.39 6.11
C MET A 257 -0.96 7.08 7.04
N ASP A 258 0.19 7.64 6.70
CA ASP A 258 1.46 7.43 7.41
C ASP A 258 2.31 8.69 7.27
N TYR A 259 2.92 9.11 8.34
CA TYR A 259 3.73 10.33 8.38
C TYR A 259 5.21 10.07 8.08
N GLY A 260 5.56 8.81 7.72
CA GLY A 260 6.93 8.36 7.47
C GLY A 260 7.44 8.55 6.04
N THR A 261 6.62 8.96 5.09
CA THR A 261 6.92 9.17 3.65
C THR A 261 7.33 7.95 2.83
N ASP A 262 7.63 6.82 3.45
CA ASP A 262 8.05 5.60 2.72
C ASP A 262 6.87 4.73 2.30
N LEU A 263 5.70 4.90 2.91
CA LEU A 263 4.48 4.15 2.61
C LEU A 263 3.79 4.71 1.37
N TYR A 264 3.41 3.80 0.45
CA TYR A 264 2.75 4.11 -0.82
C TYR A 264 1.80 3.00 -1.26
N ALA A 265 0.88 3.30 -2.18
CA ALA A 265 0.00 2.35 -2.85
C ALA A 265 -0.76 1.39 -1.89
N PRO A 266 -1.52 1.88 -0.91
CA PRO A 266 -2.28 1.02 -0.01
C PRO A 266 -3.41 0.30 -0.73
N GLN A 267 -3.73 -0.92 -0.25
CA GLN A 267 -4.89 -1.66 -0.69
C GLN A 267 -5.62 -2.29 0.49
N SER A 268 -6.96 -2.21 0.50
CA SER A 268 -7.80 -2.71 1.58
C SER A 268 -8.69 -3.88 1.17
N THR A 269 -9.08 -4.65 2.19
CA THR A 269 -10.10 -5.70 2.11
C THR A 269 -10.85 -5.82 3.43
N LEU A 270 -11.87 -6.67 3.50
CA LEU A 270 -12.45 -7.14 4.76
C LEU A 270 -11.69 -8.36 5.26
N ASP A 271 -11.47 -8.45 6.57
CA ASP A 271 -10.93 -9.66 7.19
C ASP A 271 -12.05 -10.69 7.49
N ALA A 272 -11.66 -11.80 8.13
CA ALA A 272 -12.57 -12.88 8.48
C ALA A 272 -13.70 -12.46 9.44
N GLU A 273 -13.49 -11.41 10.23
CA GLU A 273 -14.43 -10.85 11.19
C GLU A 273 -15.19 -9.63 10.64
N GLY A 274 -14.98 -9.28 9.37
CA GLY A 274 -15.64 -8.16 8.71
C GLY A 274 -15.03 -6.79 9.00
N ARG A 275 -13.85 -6.73 9.62
CA ARG A 275 -13.12 -5.46 9.81
C ARG A 275 -12.45 -5.03 8.51
N ARG A 276 -12.44 -3.73 8.23
CA ARG A 276 -11.67 -3.19 7.12
C ARG A 276 -10.18 -3.20 7.48
N ILE A 277 -9.41 -3.93 6.71
CA ILE A 277 -7.95 -4.02 6.86
C ILE A 277 -7.23 -3.58 5.60
N LEU A 278 -6.00 -3.14 5.73
CA LEU A 278 -5.16 -2.75 4.61
C LEU A 278 -3.69 -3.11 4.82
N THR A 279 -2.98 -3.19 3.72
CA THR A 279 -1.51 -3.18 3.65
C THR A 279 -1.05 -2.20 2.57
N ALA A 280 0.24 -1.87 2.54
CA ALA A 280 0.80 -0.91 1.61
C ALA A 280 2.26 -1.24 1.32
N TRP A 281 2.78 -0.76 0.19
CA TRP A 281 4.19 -0.85 -0.17
C TRP A 281 5.02 0.13 0.65
N ILE A 282 6.15 -0.35 1.17
CA ILE A 282 7.19 0.44 1.80
C ILE A 282 8.35 0.57 0.81
N ARG A 283 8.53 1.78 0.29
CA ARG A 283 9.56 2.14 -0.68
C ARG A 283 10.93 2.14 -0.02
N MET A 284 11.90 1.62 -0.72
CA MET A 284 13.27 1.50 -0.25
C MET A 284 14.23 2.21 -1.22
N PRO A 285 15.22 2.99 -0.76
CA PRO A 285 16.16 3.71 -1.63
C PRO A 285 17.11 2.80 -2.41
N GLU A 286 17.46 1.64 -1.86
CA GLU A 286 18.36 0.67 -2.50
C GLU A 286 17.99 -0.77 -2.13
N PRO A 287 18.44 -1.76 -2.91
CA PRO A 287 18.28 -3.16 -2.55
C PRO A 287 19.05 -3.52 -1.29
N VAL A 288 18.44 -4.36 -0.44
CA VAL A 288 19.14 -4.98 0.69
C VAL A 288 20.09 -6.05 0.16
N ASP A 289 21.37 -5.95 0.52
CA ASP A 289 22.47 -6.85 0.09
C ASP A 289 22.55 -7.03 -1.44
N GLY A 290 22.05 -6.06 -2.22
CA GLY A 290 21.99 -6.14 -3.66
C GLY A 290 20.99 -7.18 -4.21
N ARG A 291 20.14 -7.76 -3.36
CA ARG A 291 19.30 -8.93 -3.67
C ARG A 291 17.83 -8.58 -3.84
N TRP A 292 17.23 -7.83 -2.91
CA TRP A 292 15.80 -7.56 -2.92
C TRP A 292 15.50 -6.12 -2.52
N GLN A 293 14.40 -5.57 -3.05
CA GLN A 293 13.98 -4.20 -2.77
C GLN A 293 12.45 -4.10 -2.70
N GLY A 294 11.97 -3.33 -1.73
CA GLY A 294 10.55 -3.16 -1.42
C GLY A 294 10.05 -4.21 -0.43
N MET A 295 9.08 -3.84 0.40
CA MET A 295 8.40 -4.74 1.34
C MET A 295 7.00 -4.20 1.67
N MET A 296 6.15 -5.02 2.25
CA MET A 296 4.85 -4.58 2.75
C MET A 296 4.94 -4.04 4.17
N CYS A 297 4.09 -3.07 4.48
CA CYS A 297 3.88 -2.66 5.87
C CYS A 297 3.11 -3.74 6.64
N ILE A 298 3.12 -3.64 7.96
CA ILE A 298 2.27 -4.46 8.83
C ILE A 298 0.80 -4.22 8.49
N PRO A 299 -0.02 -5.27 8.30
CA PRO A 299 -1.46 -5.12 8.11
C PRO A 299 -2.14 -4.32 9.22
N ARG A 300 -2.95 -3.35 8.81
CA ARG A 300 -3.61 -2.39 9.72
C ARG A 300 -5.13 -2.54 9.62
N VAL A 301 -5.81 -2.40 10.75
CA VAL A 301 -7.27 -2.22 10.79
C VAL A 301 -7.58 -0.74 10.63
N VAL A 302 -8.55 -0.42 9.80
CA VAL A 302 -9.04 0.95 9.61
C VAL A 302 -10.26 1.16 10.50
N GLU A 303 -10.28 2.23 11.27
CA GLU A 303 -11.41 2.69 12.07
C GLU A 303 -11.69 4.16 11.75
N VAL A 304 -12.97 4.55 11.70
CA VAL A 304 -13.37 5.96 11.64
C VAL A 304 -14.09 6.30 12.95
N LYS A 305 -13.51 7.24 13.69
CA LYS A 305 -14.03 7.67 14.97
C LYS A 305 -13.85 9.17 15.15
N ASP A 306 -14.88 9.87 15.63
CA ASP A 306 -14.86 11.31 15.91
C ASP A 306 -14.36 12.16 14.73
N GLY A 307 -14.73 11.76 13.50
CA GLY A 307 -14.35 12.44 12.26
C GLY A 307 -12.90 12.22 11.82
N ARG A 308 -12.19 11.28 12.42
CA ARG A 308 -10.79 10.94 12.11
C ARG A 308 -10.66 9.49 11.70
N ILE A 309 -9.72 9.19 10.81
CA ILE A 309 -9.37 7.83 10.38
C ILE A 309 -8.15 7.37 11.18
N TYR A 310 -8.29 6.20 11.83
CA TYR A 310 -7.27 5.53 12.63
C TYR A 310 -6.75 4.30 11.87
N PHE A 311 -5.49 3.96 12.12
CA PHE A 311 -4.84 2.80 11.52
C PHE A 311 -4.20 1.95 12.62
N HIS A 312 -4.95 0.99 13.17
CA HIS A 312 -4.50 0.11 14.24
C HIS A 312 -3.69 -1.06 13.68
N VAL A 313 -2.77 -1.60 14.47
CA VAL A 313 -2.17 -2.91 14.15
C VAL A 313 -3.24 -3.99 14.21
N HIS A 314 -3.24 -4.93 13.26
CA HIS A 314 -4.21 -6.03 13.27
C HIS A 314 -4.09 -6.88 14.55
N PRO A 315 -5.22 -7.25 15.23
CA PRO A 315 -5.19 -7.99 16.50
C PRO A 315 -4.39 -9.29 16.45
N ASN A 316 -4.43 -10.05 15.35
CA ASN A 316 -3.66 -11.28 15.21
C ASN A 316 -2.15 -11.02 15.29
N ILE A 317 -1.69 -9.89 14.74
CA ILE A 317 -0.29 -9.49 14.81
C ILE A 317 0.07 -9.06 16.24
N GLN A 318 -0.80 -8.26 16.89
CA GLN A 318 -0.58 -7.89 18.30
C GLN A 318 -0.49 -9.13 19.19
N ALA A 319 -1.38 -10.10 18.98
CA ALA A 319 -1.45 -11.34 19.76
C ALA A 319 -0.25 -12.28 19.51
N ALA A 320 0.46 -12.14 18.38
CA ALA A 320 1.62 -12.98 18.06
C ALA A 320 2.89 -12.62 18.86
N TYR A 321 2.99 -11.38 19.36
CA TYR A 321 4.13 -10.92 20.17
C TYR A 321 3.90 -11.24 21.65
N THR A 322 4.24 -12.45 22.08
CA THR A 322 3.94 -12.97 23.43
C THR A 322 5.16 -13.18 24.30
N ARG A 323 6.33 -13.43 23.68
CA ARG A 323 7.56 -13.73 24.41
C ARG A 323 8.28 -12.44 24.79
N GLU A 324 8.30 -12.13 26.08
CA GLU A 324 9.08 -11.00 26.63
C GLU A 324 10.58 -11.28 26.53
N ILE A 325 11.36 -10.28 26.12
CA ILE A 325 12.81 -10.33 25.97
C ILE A 325 13.46 -9.16 26.68
N SER A 326 14.72 -9.33 27.07
CA SER A 326 15.49 -8.30 27.77
C SER A 326 16.30 -7.42 26.82
N ALA A 327 16.62 -7.92 25.63
CA ALA A 327 17.39 -7.20 24.62
C ALA A 327 16.94 -7.56 23.19
N PRO A 328 17.06 -6.63 22.23
CA PRO A 328 16.77 -6.88 20.81
C PRO A 328 17.46 -8.09 20.20
N SER A 329 18.69 -8.39 20.63
CA SER A 329 19.49 -9.54 20.16
C SER A 329 18.87 -10.92 20.46
N GLU A 330 17.85 -10.99 21.30
CA GLU A 330 17.09 -12.22 21.57
C GLU A 330 15.97 -12.48 20.55
N ALA A 331 15.63 -11.48 19.72
CA ALA A 331 14.69 -11.63 18.62
C ALA A 331 15.33 -12.29 17.41
N ASP A 332 14.52 -12.93 16.58
CA ASP A 332 14.92 -13.43 15.26
C ASP A 332 14.73 -12.38 14.15
N GLU A 333 14.89 -12.76 12.89
CA GLU A 333 14.70 -11.89 11.74
C GLU A 333 13.26 -11.32 11.58
N SER A 334 12.29 -11.85 12.31
CA SER A 334 10.92 -11.34 12.36
C SER A 334 10.80 -10.05 13.19
N GLY A 335 11.84 -9.75 13.98
CA GLY A 335 11.93 -8.53 14.77
C GLY A 335 11.22 -8.61 16.13
N TYR A 336 10.95 -7.44 16.68
CA TYR A 336 10.38 -7.30 18.02
C TYR A 336 9.44 -6.09 18.09
N ARG A 337 8.61 -6.09 19.12
CA ARG A 337 7.73 -4.99 19.49
C ARG A 337 8.21 -4.32 20.77
N VAL A 338 8.18 -2.98 20.81
CA VAL A 338 8.46 -2.19 22.02
C VAL A 338 7.26 -1.34 22.36
N ARG A 339 6.87 -1.33 23.64
CA ARG A 339 5.78 -0.50 24.14
C ARG A 339 6.27 0.42 25.25
N PHE A 340 5.97 1.71 25.14
CA PHE A 340 6.36 2.74 26.11
C PHE A 340 5.50 3.99 25.95
N SER A 341 5.58 4.91 26.93
CA SER A 341 4.99 6.26 26.84
C SER A 341 6.07 7.30 26.99
N LEU A 342 5.94 8.44 26.33
CA LEU A 342 6.89 9.55 26.40
C LEU A 342 6.30 10.78 27.08
N LYS A 343 7.02 11.33 28.05
CA LYS A 343 6.81 12.70 28.52
C LYS A 343 7.52 13.68 27.59
N ASP A 344 7.15 14.95 27.70
CA ASP A 344 7.80 15.98 26.89
C ASP A 344 9.31 16.03 27.13
N GLY A 345 10.08 16.04 26.04
CA GLY A 345 11.54 15.99 26.04
C GLY A 345 12.16 14.59 26.22
N GLU A 346 11.38 13.55 26.54
CA GLU A 346 11.89 12.17 26.60
C GLU A 346 12.11 11.59 25.21
N LYS A 347 13.06 10.66 25.12
CA LYS A 347 13.47 10.03 23.87
C LYS A 347 13.88 8.56 24.05
N VAL A 348 13.72 7.82 22.97
CA VAL A 348 14.18 6.42 22.81
C VAL A 348 15.01 6.32 21.53
N ASN A 349 16.22 5.79 21.61
CA ASN A 349 17.05 5.50 20.45
C ASN A 349 17.09 3.98 20.23
N ILE A 350 16.52 3.52 19.13
CA ILE A 350 16.50 2.11 18.73
C ILE A 350 17.54 1.93 17.63
N GLY A 351 18.75 1.50 18.00
CA GLY A 351 19.80 1.16 17.04
C GLY A 351 20.18 2.28 16.06
N GLY A 352 20.04 3.55 16.47
CA GLY A 352 20.27 4.73 15.63
C GLY A 352 19.01 5.39 15.07
N TYR A 353 17.84 4.77 15.27
CA TYR A 353 16.54 5.38 14.99
C TYR A 353 16.01 6.06 16.24
N LEU A 354 15.88 7.39 16.20
CA LEU A 354 15.46 8.19 17.34
C LEU A 354 13.95 8.43 17.30
N ILE A 355 13.27 8.19 18.43
CA ILE A 355 11.87 8.54 18.68
C ILE A 355 11.85 9.49 19.87
N TYR A 356 11.20 10.64 19.76
CA TYR A 356 11.13 11.61 20.84
C TYR A 356 9.84 12.42 20.83
N ARG A 357 9.44 12.92 21.98
CA ARG A 357 8.33 13.84 22.12
C ARG A 357 8.81 15.27 22.12
N ALA A 358 8.16 16.12 21.32
CA ALA A 358 8.37 17.57 21.29
C ALA A 358 7.01 18.26 21.41
N GLY A 359 6.67 18.70 22.62
CA GLY A 359 5.35 19.28 22.93
C GLY A 359 4.22 18.26 22.69
N ASN A 360 3.32 18.58 21.77
CA ASN A 360 2.18 17.73 21.42
C ASN A 360 2.42 16.83 20.20
N LYS A 361 3.67 16.64 19.80
CA LYS A 361 4.04 15.81 18.64
C LYS A 361 4.98 14.68 19.04
N ILE A 362 4.86 13.57 18.33
CA ILE A 362 5.90 12.53 18.29
C ILE A 362 6.72 12.76 17.03
N CYS A 363 8.02 12.82 17.22
CA CYS A 363 9.02 13.03 16.17
C CYS A 363 9.92 11.80 16.04
N THR A 364 10.37 11.53 14.82
CA THR A 364 11.38 10.49 14.57
C THR A 364 12.52 11.04 13.72
N ASP A 365 13.72 10.45 13.90
CA ASP A 365 14.92 10.83 13.17
C ASP A 365 15.74 9.58 12.82
N ARG A 366 15.95 9.34 11.52
CA ARG A 366 16.79 8.24 11.00
C ARG A 366 18.10 8.74 10.37
N SER A 367 18.53 9.96 10.67
CA SER A 367 19.71 10.58 10.04
C SER A 367 20.96 9.73 10.16
N GLU A 368 21.16 9.05 11.30
CA GLU A 368 22.31 8.18 11.52
C GLU A 368 22.34 6.96 10.59
N LEU A 369 21.15 6.43 10.26
CA LEU A 369 20.97 5.24 9.42
C LEU A 369 20.93 5.57 7.92
N TYR A 370 20.78 6.85 7.57
CA TYR A 370 20.55 7.32 6.20
C TYR A 370 21.68 8.23 5.66
N LYS A 371 22.84 8.20 6.27
CA LYS A 371 24.01 9.02 5.85
C LYS A 371 24.38 8.87 4.38
N LYS A 372 24.18 7.68 3.80
CA LYS A 372 24.43 7.40 2.39
C LYS A 372 23.28 7.84 1.44
N PHE A 373 22.15 8.34 1.97
CA PHE A 373 20.98 8.76 1.21
C PHE A 373 20.65 10.26 1.46
N PRO A 374 21.51 11.20 1.07
CA PRO A 374 21.38 12.62 1.47
C PRO A 374 20.13 13.32 0.89
N ASN A 375 19.52 12.74 -0.15
CA ASN A 375 18.34 13.30 -0.80
C ASN A 375 17.02 12.78 -0.22
N PHE A 376 17.08 11.85 0.74
CA PHE A 376 15.88 11.31 1.38
C PHE A 376 15.57 12.06 2.67
N ARG A 377 14.29 12.22 2.93
CA ARG A 377 13.81 12.78 4.20
C ARG A 377 14.19 11.84 5.35
N VAL A 378 14.69 12.41 6.44
CA VAL A 378 15.19 11.66 7.60
C VAL A 378 14.48 12.00 8.90
N LYS A 379 13.76 13.12 8.95
CA LYS A 379 13.02 13.59 10.13
C LYS A 379 11.54 13.68 9.82
N PHE A 380 10.75 13.13 10.71
CA PHE A 380 9.30 13.03 10.56
C PHE A 380 8.61 13.43 11.85
N GLU A 381 7.37 13.86 11.75
CA GLU A 381 6.56 14.24 12.90
C GLU A 381 5.08 13.92 12.65
N THR A 382 4.38 13.61 13.73
CA THR A 382 2.91 13.51 13.71
C THR A 382 2.27 14.89 13.60
N PRO A 383 1.00 15.00 13.25
CA PRO A 383 0.23 16.19 13.59
C PRO A 383 0.21 16.38 15.12
N GLU A 384 -0.32 17.53 15.57
CA GLU A 384 -0.54 17.75 16.98
C GLU A 384 -1.55 16.75 17.54
N LEU A 385 -1.18 16.07 18.60
CA LEU A 385 -2.00 15.11 19.34
C LEU A 385 -2.61 15.81 20.54
N LYS A 386 -3.84 15.42 20.92
CA LYS A 386 -4.53 16.07 22.04
C LYS A 386 -4.07 15.52 23.40
N ASP A 387 -4.02 14.20 23.50
CA ASP A 387 -3.70 13.46 24.73
C ASP A 387 -2.96 12.17 24.39
N GLY A 388 -2.42 11.51 25.41
CA GLY A 388 -1.74 10.24 25.27
C GLY A 388 -0.24 10.44 25.07
N PHE A 389 0.39 9.82 24.13
CA PHE A 389 1.81 9.63 23.83
C PHE A 389 2.26 8.23 24.20
N GLU A 390 1.36 7.30 23.99
CA GLU A 390 1.66 5.87 24.06
C GLU A 390 2.15 5.38 22.71
N MET A 391 3.29 4.72 22.70
CA MET A 391 3.89 4.14 21.51
C MET A 391 3.81 2.62 21.54
N GLU A 392 3.41 2.04 20.43
CA GLU A 392 3.63 0.65 20.07
C GLU A 392 4.51 0.61 18.82
N VAL A 393 5.77 0.19 18.99
CA VAL A 393 6.78 0.25 17.95
C VAL A 393 7.14 -1.16 17.49
N TYR A 394 6.99 -1.42 16.22
CA TYR A 394 7.39 -2.68 15.59
C TYR A 394 8.69 -2.48 14.84
N VAL A 395 9.68 -3.27 15.19
CA VAL A 395 11.05 -3.18 14.70
C VAL A 395 11.43 -4.44 13.94
N ASN A 396 11.76 -4.26 12.67
CA ASN A 396 12.35 -5.27 11.79
C ASN A 396 13.69 -4.74 11.28
N PRO A 397 14.66 -5.57 10.87
CA PRO A 397 15.95 -5.08 10.38
C PRO A 397 15.92 -4.02 9.30
N ASN A 398 14.83 -3.94 8.52
CA ASN A 398 14.67 -2.99 7.42
C ASN A 398 13.46 -2.06 7.51
N GLN A 399 12.66 -2.18 8.58
CA GLN A 399 11.48 -1.33 8.77
C GLN A 399 11.22 -1.07 10.25
N ILE A 400 10.92 0.17 10.60
CA ILE A 400 10.36 0.55 11.90
C ILE A 400 9.02 1.21 11.69
N SER A 401 8.00 0.74 12.41
CA SER A 401 6.65 1.32 12.42
C SER A 401 6.28 1.77 13.83
N VAL A 402 6.08 3.06 14.00
CA VAL A 402 5.69 3.71 15.26
C VAL A 402 4.22 4.02 15.22
N PHE A 403 3.42 3.27 15.97
CA PHE A 403 1.99 3.51 16.16
C PHE A 403 1.82 4.34 17.43
N VAL A 404 1.23 5.51 17.29
CA VAL A 404 0.99 6.46 18.39
C VAL A 404 -0.47 6.41 18.79
N ASN A 405 -0.76 6.32 20.10
CA ASN A 405 -2.11 6.32 20.65
C ASN A 405 -3.03 5.30 19.98
N ASN A 406 -2.56 4.06 19.86
CA ASN A 406 -3.30 2.99 19.19
C ASN A 406 -3.71 3.37 17.75
N GLY A 407 -2.78 3.95 16.96
CA GLY A 407 -3.01 4.22 15.54
C GLY A 407 -3.67 5.56 15.21
N GLU A 408 -3.75 6.49 16.17
CA GLU A 408 -4.15 7.89 15.91
C GLU A 408 -3.21 8.57 14.89
N ALA A 409 -1.93 8.25 14.96
CA ALA A 409 -0.92 8.57 13.95
C ALA A 409 0.07 7.42 13.82
N VAL A 410 0.60 7.23 12.63
CA VAL A 410 1.60 6.21 12.35
C VAL A 410 2.78 6.82 11.59
N ILE A 411 4.00 6.44 11.98
CA ILE A 411 5.24 6.78 11.25
C ILE A 411 5.95 5.48 10.92
N THR A 412 6.01 5.14 9.63
CA THR A 412 6.71 3.95 9.14
C THR A 412 7.88 4.37 8.28
N ASN A 413 9.06 3.90 8.65
CA ASN A 413 10.29 4.20 7.93
C ASN A 413 11.08 2.94 7.60
N THR A 414 11.71 2.93 6.44
CA THR A 414 12.79 2.00 6.13
C THR A 414 14.05 2.38 6.89
N VAL A 415 14.79 1.36 7.28
CA VAL A 415 16.07 1.49 7.99
C VAL A 415 17.08 0.53 7.39
N TYR A 416 18.36 0.89 7.49
CA TYR A 416 19.49 0.07 7.05
C TYR A 416 20.53 0.02 8.15
N ASN A 417 21.14 -1.14 8.36
CA ASN A 417 22.19 -1.32 9.38
C ASN A 417 21.75 -0.87 10.79
N LEU A 418 20.52 -1.21 11.15
CA LEU A 418 19.97 -0.92 12.48
C LEU A 418 20.85 -1.57 13.55
N GLY A 419 21.28 -0.80 14.55
CA GLY A 419 22.05 -1.32 15.68
C GLY A 419 21.17 -2.20 16.60
N GLU A 420 21.83 -3.03 17.40
CA GLU A 420 21.17 -3.99 18.30
C GLU A 420 20.79 -3.42 19.67
N ASN A 421 21.17 -2.18 19.98
CA ASN A 421 20.95 -1.59 21.28
C ASN A 421 19.74 -0.65 21.32
N ILE A 422 19.07 -0.59 22.46
CA ILE A 422 18.09 0.46 22.77
C ILE A 422 18.69 1.34 23.87
N GLU A 423 18.81 2.63 23.61
CA GLU A 423 19.36 3.63 24.54
C GLU A 423 18.23 4.55 25.01
N THR A 424 17.91 4.51 26.31
CA THR A 424 16.85 5.33 26.92
C THR A 424 16.79 5.16 28.42
N ASP A 425 16.25 6.17 29.12
CA ASP A 425 15.85 6.12 30.52
C ASP A 425 14.35 5.77 30.69
N VAL A 426 13.60 5.63 29.58
CA VAL A 426 12.17 5.36 29.58
C VAL A 426 11.91 3.88 29.86
N LYS A 427 10.99 3.59 30.77
CA LYS A 427 10.54 2.22 31.03
C LYS A 427 9.77 1.69 29.82
N MET A 428 10.11 0.48 29.39
CA MET A 428 9.50 -0.16 28.24
C MET A 428 9.32 -1.65 28.46
N ARG A 429 8.44 -2.24 27.64
CA ARG A 429 8.30 -3.68 27.48
C ARG A 429 8.73 -4.06 26.08
N ILE A 430 9.57 -5.08 25.96
CA ILE A 430 10.07 -5.59 24.69
C ILE A 430 9.55 -7.02 24.52
N GLU A 431 8.95 -7.31 23.40
CA GLU A 431 8.34 -8.61 23.10
C GLU A 431 8.70 -9.06 21.69
N THR A 432 8.79 -10.36 21.47
CA THR A 432 9.00 -10.96 20.17
C THR A 432 8.03 -12.12 19.94
N LEU A 433 8.02 -12.64 18.74
CA LEU A 433 7.20 -13.81 18.38
C LEU A 433 7.69 -15.05 19.15
N GLU A 434 6.78 -15.98 19.40
CA GLU A 434 7.18 -17.32 19.82
C GLU A 434 7.96 -18.02 18.69
N LYS A 435 8.95 -18.83 19.08
CA LYS A 435 9.83 -19.56 18.14
C LYS A 435 9.08 -20.68 17.43
#